data_4bbc7a83ace54349d5a03cca8bb64039
#
_entry.id   4bbc7a83ace54349d5a03cca8bb64039
#
_cell.length_a   1.000
_cell.length_b   1.000
_cell.length_c   1.000
_cell.angle_alpha   90.00
_cell.angle_beta   90.00
_cell.angle_gamma   90.00
#
_symmetry.space_group_name_H-M   'P 1'
#
loop_
_entity.id
_entity.type
_entity.pdbx_description
1 polymer ?
#
loop_
_entity_poly.entity_id
_entity_poly.type
_entity_poly.pdbx_seq_one_letter_code
_entity_poly.pdbx_strand_id
1 'polypeptide(L)' 'MLHMEPKDYTVVRIEGEYAYLRADDAPADETLFIAMALLPAEADVGSRLHYEMFSYTIIE' A
#
# COMPACT_ATOMS: atom_id res chain seq x y z
N MET A 1 -22.15 8.92 -6.50
CA MET A 1 -21.34 9.48 -5.43
C MET A 1 -20.13 8.60 -5.15
N LEU A 2 -18.97 9.20 -5.02
CA LEU A 2 -17.74 8.47 -4.77
C LEU A 2 -17.51 8.29 -3.28
N HIS A 3 -17.19 7.06 -2.90
CA HIS A 3 -16.81 6.77 -1.54
C HIS A 3 -15.34 6.42 -1.53
N MET A 4 -14.57 7.19 -0.76
CA MET A 4 -13.15 6.91 -0.60
C MET A 4 -12.97 6.30 0.76
N GLU A 5 -13.22 5.00 0.83
CA GLU A 5 -13.09 4.30 2.10
C GLU A 5 -11.63 4.06 2.43
N PRO A 6 -11.23 4.32 3.67
CA PRO A 6 -9.86 4.03 4.08
C PRO A 6 -9.56 2.54 3.93
N LYS A 7 -8.34 2.23 3.55
CA LYS A 7 -7.90 0.85 3.41
C LYS A 7 -6.51 0.69 3.97
N ASP A 8 -6.27 -0.47 4.54
CA ASP A 8 -4.94 -0.81 5.03
C ASP A 8 -4.30 -1.81 4.09
N TYR A 9 -3.02 -1.64 3.87
CA TYR A 9 -2.23 -2.48 2.98
C TYR A 9 -0.97 -2.94 3.67
N THR A 10 -0.41 -4.03 3.16
CA THR A 10 0.92 -4.49 3.55
C THR A 10 1.79 -4.52 2.32
N VAL A 11 3.00 -4.00 2.43
CA VAL A 11 3.97 -4.08 1.33
C VAL A 11 4.51 -5.51 1.31
N VAL A 12 4.21 -6.25 0.25
CA VAL A 12 4.63 -7.64 0.17
C VAL A 12 5.87 -7.84 -0.66
N ARG A 13 6.21 -6.86 -1.50
CA ARG A 13 7.37 -7.00 -2.37
C ARG A 13 7.76 -5.65 -2.94
N ILE A 14 9.05 -5.43 -3.14
CA ILE A 14 9.55 -4.22 -3.78
C ILE A 14 10.48 -4.66 -4.91
N GLU A 15 10.28 -4.10 -6.09
CA GLU A 15 11.11 -4.36 -7.24
C GLU A 15 11.49 -3.04 -7.89
N GLY A 16 12.78 -2.66 -7.78
CA GLY A 16 13.22 -1.41 -8.35
C GLY A 16 12.48 -0.25 -7.74
N GLU A 17 11.79 0.51 -8.57
CA GLU A 17 11.07 1.70 -8.13
C GLU A 17 9.59 1.43 -7.88
N TYR A 18 9.19 0.16 -7.79
CA TYR A 18 7.80 -0.21 -7.65
C TYR A 18 7.60 -1.14 -6.47
N ALA A 19 6.42 -1.06 -5.89
CA ALA A 19 6.04 -1.91 -4.78
C ALA A 19 4.76 -2.64 -5.10
N TYR A 20 4.63 -3.81 -4.50
CA TYR A 20 3.40 -4.60 -4.58
C TYR A 20 2.77 -4.58 -3.20
N LEU A 21 1.54 -4.12 -3.14
CA LEU A 21 0.80 -4.00 -1.89
C LEU A 21 -0.36 -4.98 -1.91
N ARG A 22 -0.69 -5.50 -0.75
CA ARG A 22 -1.87 -6.34 -0.60
C ARG A 22 -2.79 -5.70 0.41
N ALA A 23 -4.04 -5.48 0.00
CA ALA A 23 -5.05 -4.96 0.92
C ALA A 23 -5.37 -6.03 1.95
N ASP A 24 -5.63 -5.61 3.19
CA ASP A 24 -5.90 -6.55 4.26
C ASP A 24 -7.15 -7.40 3.98
N ASP A 25 -8.09 -6.86 3.22
CA ASP A 25 -9.34 -7.56 2.94
C ASP A 25 -9.36 -8.25 1.58
N ALA A 26 -8.20 -8.35 0.91
CA ALA A 26 -8.12 -8.95 -0.42
C ALA A 26 -7.52 -10.35 -0.37
N PRO A 27 -7.79 -11.16 -1.40
CA PRO A 27 -7.14 -12.47 -1.50
C PRO A 27 -5.63 -12.34 -1.56
N ALA A 28 -4.93 -13.37 -1.10
CA ALA A 28 -3.48 -13.33 -0.98
C ALA A 28 -2.78 -13.15 -2.35
N ASP A 29 -3.42 -13.58 -3.43
CA ASP A 29 -2.81 -13.48 -4.75
C ASP A 29 -3.18 -12.20 -5.48
N GLU A 30 -3.87 -11.27 -4.83
CA GLU A 30 -4.27 -10.02 -5.44
C GLU A 30 -3.42 -8.90 -4.88
N THR A 31 -2.64 -8.26 -5.74
CA THR A 31 -1.76 -7.18 -5.29
C THR A 31 -2.01 -5.93 -6.13
N LEU A 32 -1.70 -4.80 -5.51
CA LEU A 32 -1.74 -3.49 -6.16
C LEU A 32 -0.31 -3.08 -6.47
N PHE A 33 -0.04 -2.77 -7.74
CA PHE A 33 1.28 -2.38 -8.20
C PHE A 33 1.35 -0.86 -8.19
N ILE A 34 2.31 -0.30 -7.45
CA ILE A 34 2.36 1.14 -7.24
C ILE A 34 3.81 1.62 -7.22
N ALA A 35 4.03 2.85 -7.69
CA ALA A 35 5.36 3.44 -7.67
C ALA A 35 5.76 3.77 -6.23
N MET A 36 7.01 3.46 -5.89
CA MET A 36 7.54 3.75 -4.56
C MET A 36 7.48 5.24 -4.24
N ALA A 37 7.55 6.09 -5.27
CA ALA A 37 7.49 7.53 -5.07
C ALA A 37 6.18 7.98 -4.41
N LEU A 38 5.15 7.17 -4.49
CA LEU A 38 3.85 7.49 -3.88
C LEU A 38 3.74 7.02 -2.44
N LEU A 39 4.76 6.35 -1.94
CA LEU A 39 4.76 5.81 -0.58
C LEU A 39 5.67 6.64 0.31
N PRO A 40 5.46 6.55 1.64
CA PRO A 40 6.39 7.22 2.56
C PRO A 40 7.82 6.71 2.33
N ALA A 41 8.80 7.57 2.57
CA ALA A 41 10.19 7.22 2.32
C ALA A 41 10.66 6.03 3.15
N GLU A 42 10.05 5.82 4.31
CA GLU A 42 10.42 4.72 5.21
C GLU A 42 9.78 3.39 4.84
N ALA A 43 8.90 3.36 3.84
CA ALA A 43 8.18 2.15 3.49
C ALA A 43 9.14 1.07 3.01
N ASP A 44 8.94 -0.16 3.47
CA ASP A 44 9.77 -1.29 3.12
C ASP A 44 8.89 -2.54 3.10
N VAL A 45 9.44 -3.65 2.67
CA VAL A 45 8.73 -4.92 2.69
C VAL A 45 8.29 -5.20 4.13
N GLY A 46 7.02 -5.53 4.30
CA GLY A 46 6.47 -5.77 5.61
C GLY A 46 5.83 -4.56 6.26
N SER A 47 6.05 -3.36 5.70
CA SER A 47 5.41 -2.17 6.25
C SER A 47 3.92 -2.24 6.10
N ARG A 48 3.20 -1.78 7.11
CA ARG A 48 1.77 -1.63 7.05
C ARG A 48 1.44 -0.19 6.71
N LEU A 49 0.55 -0.01 5.75
CA LEU A 49 0.21 1.30 5.23
C LEU A 49 -1.28 1.54 5.37
N HIS A 50 -1.63 2.77 5.68
CA HIS A 50 -3.01 3.20 5.69
C HIS A 50 -3.23 4.15 4.53
N TYR A 51 -4.23 3.89 3.71
CA TYR A 51 -4.56 4.73 2.57
C TYR A 51 -5.84 5.48 2.85
N GLU A 52 -5.76 6.79 2.80
CA GLU A 52 -6.93 7.64 3.02
C GLU A 52 -6.65 8.98 2.36
N MET A 53 -7.68 9.54 1.71
CA MET A 53 -7.55 10.86 1.11
C MET A 53 -6.40 10.95 0.12
N PHE A 54 -6.24 9.89 -0.70
CA PHE A 54 -5.22 9.82 -1.73
C PHE A 54 -3.80 9.80 -1.19
N SER A 55 -3.62 9.47 0.07
CA SER A 55 -2.29 9.43 0.69
C SER A 55 -2.06 8.11 1.41
N TYR A 56 -0.80 7.66 1.39
CA TYR A 56 -0.39 6.48 2.13
C TYR A 56 0.43 6.93 3.34
N THR A 57 0.14 6.36 4.49
CA THR A 57 0.93 6.61 5.70
C THR A 57 1.30 5.28 6.33
N ILE A 58 2.44 5.26 7.01
CA ILE A 58 2.89 4.05 7.70
C ILE A 58 2.21 4.00 9.06
N ILE A 59 1.64 2.83 9.38
CA ILE A 59 1.01 2.61 10.68
C ILE A 59 1.77 1.58 11.50
N GLU A 60 2.72 0.89 10.88
CA GLU A 60 3.62 -0.03 11.60
C GLU A 60 4.89 -0.22 10.84
#